data_bcbbd26f0a438107030e89968dd6750e
#
_entry.id   bcbbd26f0a438107030e89968dd6750e
#
_cell.length_a   1.000
_cell.length_b   1.000
_cell.length_c   1.000
_cell.angle_alpha   90.00
_cell.angle_beta   90.00
_cell.angle_gamma   90.00
#
_symmetry.space_group_name_H-M   'P 1'
#
loop_
_entity.id
_entity.type
_entity.pdbx_description
1 polymer ?
#
loop_
_entity_poly.entity_id
_entity_poly.type
_entity_poly.pdbx_seq_one_letter_code
_entity_poly.pdbx_strand_id
1 'polypeptide(L)'
;VHLLTKPLSGLKFFLIPIATVITFFINIAIPSAAGCAAAVGATLIPVLKSAGVRPATAGAAILAGTFGSMMSPGSSHSAMISEMSGLTITQVNLSHAPYSMIAGAIGAVVLTILALVFKDYGEQHRKAYLAEQKESEIKVVEGVNVLYALAPLIPLVILVIGGTSLQQVPGLEWTKMGVPQAMLIGAIYG
;
A
#
# COMPACT_ATOMS: atom_id res chain seq x y z
N VAL A 1 -18.28 -12.36 3.55
CA VAL A 1 -18.23 -11.29 2.56
C VAL A 1 -19.59 -10.65 2.37
N HIS A 2 -20.71 -11.42 2.34
CA HIS A 2 -22.07 -10.90 2.14
C HIS A 2 -22.58 -9.94 3.25
N LEU A 3 -22.07 -10.05 4.49
CA LEU A 3 -22.51 -9.21 5.61
C LEU A 3 -21.93 -7.79 5.55
N LEU A 4 -20.76 -7.62 4.92
CA LEU A 4 -20.08 -6.32 4.80
C LEU A 4 -20.53 -5.51 3.57
N THR A 5 -21.19 -6.14 2.59
CA THR A 5 -21.56 -5.47 1.35
C THR A 5 -22.91 -4.74 1.41
N LYS A 6 -23.82 -5.10 2.33
CA LYS A 6 -25.12 -4.43 2.49
C LYS A 6 -25.04 -2.99 3.00
N PRO A 7 -24.25 -2.64 4.03
CA PRO A 7 -24.16 -1.25 4.48
C PRO A 7 -23.35 -0.35 3.52
N LEU A 8 -22.45 -0.94 2.69
CA LEU A 8 -21.62 -0.16 1.77
C LEU A 8 -22.36 0.39 0.54
N SER A 9 -23.56 -0.06 0.25
CA SER A 9 -24.31 0.41 -0.93
C SER A 9 -24.70 1.90 -0.87
N GLY A 10 -24.86 2.46 0.33
CA GLY A 10 -25.09 3.89 0.54
C GLY A 10 -23.82 4.75 0.59
N LEU A 11 -22.65 4.13 0.84
CA LEU A 11 -21.36 4.82 0.97
C LEU A 11 -20.48 4.69 -0.27
N LYS A 12 -20.99 4.21 -1.39
CA LYS A 12 -20.18 3.95 -2.61
C LYS A 12 -19.31 5.14 -3.04
N PHE A 13 -19.85 6.37 -2.91
CA PHE A 13 -19.12 7.60 -3.24
C PHE A 13 -17.92 7.88 -2.33
N PHE A 14 -18.00 7.45 -1.08
CA PHE A 14 -16.95 7.70 -0.09
C PHE A 14 -15.84 6.65 -0.09
N LEU A 15 -16.03 5.53 -0.80
CA LEU A 15 -15.06 4.44 -0.80
C LEU A 15 -13.70 4.85 -1.39
N ILE A 16 -13.70 5.61 -2.48
CA ILE A 16 -12.46 6.09 -3.11
C ILE A 16 -11.73 7.07 -2.19
N PRO A 17 -12.34 8.18 -1.72
CA PRO A 17 -11.64 9.09 -0.83
C PRO A 17 -11.24 8.43 0.51
N ILE A 18 -12.04 7.55 1.06
CA ILE A 18 -11.69 6.80 2.28
C ILE A 18 -10.46 5.92 2.02
N ALA A 19 -10.42 5.15 0.94
CA ALA A 19 -9.28 4.30 0.59
C ALA A 19 -8.02 5.14 0.38
N THR A 20 -8.13 6.29 -0.30
CA THR A 20 -7.03 7.22 -0.51
C THR A 20 -6.51 7.78 0.82
N VAL A 21 -7.40 8.21 1.71
CA VAL A 21 -7.03 8.75 3.03
C VAL A 21 -6.40 7.68 3.92
N ILE A 22 -6.98 6.48 3.97
CA ILE A 22 -6.39 5.35 4.72
C ILE A 22 -4.98 5.06 4.21
N THR A 23 -4.80 4.96 2.88
CA THR A 23 -3.49 4.72 2.28
C THR A 23 -2.51 5.85 2.59
N PHE A 24 -2.98 7.10 2.57
CA PHE A 24 -2.15 8.27 2.91
C PHE A 24 -1.59 8.16 4.33
N PHE A 25 -2.41 7.87 5.32
CA PHE A 25 -1.95 7.72 6.70
C PHE A 25 -1.03 6.51 6.88
N ILE A 26 -1.34 5.39 6.25
CA ILE A 26 -0.46 4.21 6.29
C ILE A 26 0.90 4.53 5.65
N ASN A 27 0.91 5.29 4.55
CA ASN A 27 2.13 5.64 3.85
C ASN A 27 3.02 6.65 4.61
N ILE A 28 2.48 7.38 5.58
CA ILE A 28 3.31 8.15 6.53
C ILE A 28 4.17 7.19 7.38
N ALA A 29 3.60 6.06 7.80
CA ALA A 29 4.32 5.06 8.59
C ALA A 29 5.25 4.19 7.73
N ILE A 30 4.87 3.91 6.48
CA ILE A 30 5.63 3.11 5.51
C ILE A 30 6.08 4.04 4.37
N PRO A 31 7.29 4.64 4.43
CA PRO A 31 7.71 5.69 3.50
C PRO A 31 7.95 5.21 2.06
N SER A 32 7.92 3.90 1.82
CA SER A 32 7.98 3.33 0.47
C SER A 32 6.62 3.39 -0.20
N ALA A 33 6.46 4.22 -1.22
CA ALA A 33 5.23 4.30 -2.01
C ALA A 33 4.86 2.95 -2.64
N ALA A 34 5.84 2.26 -3.24
CA ALA A 34 5.63 0.93 -3.84
C ALA A 34 5.25 -0.12 -2.79
N GLY A 35 5.97 -0.17 -1.66
CA GLY A 35 5.68 -1.10 -0.56
C GLY A 35 4.31 -0.86 0.05
N CYS A 36 3.95 0.40 0.29
CA CYS A 36 2.64 0.78 0.79
C CYS A 36 1.53 0.42 -0.22
N ALA A 37 1.72 0.75 -1.51
CA ALA A 37 0.75 0.43 -2.54
C ALA A 37 0.52 -1.08 -2.67
N ALA A 38 1.58 -1.90 -2.58
CA ALA A 38 1.46 -3.36 -2.60
C ALA A 38 0.71 -3.88 -1.37
N ALA A 39 1.11 -3.47 -0.16
CA ALA A 39 0.51 -3.96 1.08
C ALA A 39 -0.96 -3.53 1.23
N VAL A 40 -1.25 -2.24 1.05
CA VAL A 40 -2.60 -1.69 1.18
C VAL A 40 -3.47 -2.10 -0.01
N GLY A 41 -2.88 -2.12 -1.22
CA GLY A 41 -3.55 -2.53 -2.44
C GLY A 41 -4.05 -3.97 -2.38
N ALA A 42 -3.24 -4.89 -1.87
CA ALA A 42 -3.63 -6.30 -1.72
C ALA A 42 -4.92 -6.48 -0.89
N THR A 43 -5.17 -5.59 0.07
CA THR A 43 -6.36 -5.63 0.93
C THR A 43 -7.50 -4.76 0.43
N LEU A 44 -7.24 -3.51 0.05
CA LEU A 44 -8.29 -2.56 -0.30
C LEU A 44 -8.79 -2.66 -1.74
N ILE A 45 -7.95 -3.05 -2.71
CA ILE A 45 -8.40 -3.18 -4.10
C ILE A 45 -9.52 -4.23 -4.24
N PRO A 46 -9.41 -5.45 -3.67
CA PRO A 46 -10.52 -6.41 -3.66
C PRO A 46 -11.80 -5.86 -3.03
N VAL A 47 -11.69 -5.10 -1.93
CA VAL A 47 -12.84 -4.49 -1.26
C VAL A 47 -13.51 -3.47 -2.17
N LEU A 48 -12.74 -2.57 -2.79
CA LEU A 48 -13.26 -1.57 -3.74
C LEU A 48 -13.93 -2.23 -4.97
N LYS A 49 -13.29 -3.25 -5.56
CA LYS A 49 -13.84 -4.03 -6.68
C LYS A 49 -15.14 -4.73 -6.29
N SER A 50 -15.21 -5.33 -5.10
CA SER A 50 -16.44 -5.99 -4.59
C SER A 50 -17.58 -5.00 -4.36
N ALA A 51 -17.27 -3.75 -4.08
CA ALA A 51 -18.24 -2.65 -3.97
C ALA A 51 -18.65 -2.06 -5.32
N GLY A 52 -18.05 -2.51 -6.43
CA GLY A 52 -18.37 -2.08 -7.79
C GLY A 52 -17.51 -0.95 -8.31
N VAL A 53 -16.37 -0.66 -7.70
CA VAL A 53 -15.38 0.28 -8.22
C VAL A 53 -14.58 -0.39 -9.33
N ARG A 54 -14.36 0.34 -10.43
CA ARG A 54 -13.53 -0.12 -11.55
C ARG A 54 -12.11 -0.43 -11.08
N PRO A 55 -11.47 -1.52 -11.55
CA PRO A 55 -10.12 -1.91 -11.11
C PRO A 55 -9.07 -0.80 -11.24
N ALA A 56 -9.07 -0.08 -12.36
CA ALA A 56 -8.14 1.03 -12.59
C ALA A 56 -8.31 2.16 -11.56
N THR A 57 -9.56 2.50 -11.23
CA THR A 57 -9.87 3.55 -10.25
C THR A 57 -9.56 3.09 -8.81
N ALA A 58 -9.77 1.81 -8.51
CA ALA A 58 -9.34 1.23 -7.24
C ALA A 58 -7.82 1.31 -7.07
N GLY A 59 -7.05 0.95 -8.10
CA GLY A 59 -5.59 1.11 -8.10
C GLY A 59 -5.15 2.58 -7.97
N ALA A 60 -5.80 3.48 -8.71
CA ALA A 60 -5.53 4.91 -8.64
C ALA A 60 -5.78 5.50 -7.24
N ALA A 61 -6.81 5.03 -6.52
CA ALA A 61 -7.10 5.46 -5.15
C ALA A 61 -5.97 5.09 -4.18
N ILE A 62 -5.42 3.89 -4.32
CA ILE A 62 -4.27 3.47 -3.52
C ILE A 62 -3.02 4.28 -3.87
N LEU A 63 -2.71 4.44 -5.17
CA LEU A 63 -1.56 5.21 -5.62
C LEU A 63 -1.65 6.69 -5.19
N ALA A 64 -2.82 7.31 -5.27
CA ALA A 64 -3.01 8.68 -4.80
C ALA A 64 -2.73 8.82 -3.29
N GLY A 65 -3.05 7.78 -2.50
CA GLY A 65 -2.74 7.76 -1.08
C GLY A 65 -1.24 7.64 -0.77
N THR A 66 -0.41 7.12 -1.69
CA THR A 66 1.04 7.00 -1.45
C THR A 66 1.77 8.35 -1.37
N PHE A 67 1.07 9.45 -1.60
CA PHE A 67 1.58 10.80 -1.35
C PHE A 67 1.89 11.07 0.14
N GLY A 68 1.35 10.26 1.06
CA GLY A 68 1.65 10.32 2.49
C GLY A 68 3.13 10.17 2.84
N SER A 69 3.93 9.51 1.98
CA SER A 69 5.38 9.38 2.17
C SER A 69 6.12 10.71 2.29
N MET A 70 5.56 11.79 1.72
CA MET A 70 6.11 13.15 1.85
C MET A 70 6.16 13.62 3.32
N MET A 71 5.26 13.13 4.16
CA MET A 71 5.20 13.47 5.59
C MET A 71 5.90 12.44 6.48
N SER A 72 6.49 11.39 5.90
CA SER A 72 7.12 10.34 6.67
C SER A 72 8.45 10.81 7.27
N PRO A 73 8.68 10.59 8.57
CA PRO A 73 9.99 10.83 9.18
C PRO A 73 11.10 9.93 8.61
N GLY A 74 10.74 8.78 8.04
CA GLY A 74 11.68 7.84 7.41
C GLY A 74 11.97 8.12 5.93
N SER A 75 11.46 9.21 5.37
CA SER A 75 11.70 9.54 3.97
C SER A 75 13.10 10.14 3.76
N SER A 76 13.80 9.69 2.70
CA SER A 76 15.15 10.14 2.38
C SER A 76 15.23 11.64 2.08
N HIS A 77 14.18 12.20 1.46
CA HIS A 77 14.14 13.65 1.18
C HIS A 77 14.04 14.49 2.47
N SER A 78 13.26 14.06 3.47
CA SER A 78 13.19 14.76 4.76
C SER A 78 14.53 14.67 5.51
N ALA A 79 15.22 13.53 5.43
CA ALA A 79 16.56 13.38 6.01
C ALA A 79 17.56 14.32 5.32
N MET A 80 17.58 14.36 3.99
CA MET A 80 18.48 15.23 3.23
C MET A 80 18.23 16.72 3.54
N ILE A 81 16.97 17.16 3.59
CA ILE A 81 16.64 18.54 3.94
C ILE A 81 17.06 18.87 5.37
N SER A 82 16.88 17.93 6.30
CA SER A 82 17.32 18.05 7.70
C SER A 82 18.84 18.30 7.78
N GLU A 83 19.63 17.50 7.05
CA GLU A 83 21.09 17.66 7.00
C GLU A 83 21.53 19.01 6.42
N MET A 84 20.87 19.45 5.35
CA MET A 84 21.22 20.70 4.67
C MET A 84 20.78 21.96 5.43
N SER A 85 19.65 21.89 6.13
CA SER A 85 19.05 23.05 6.81
C SER A 85 19.43 23.19 8.28
N GLY A 86 19.97 22.12 8.89
CA GLY A 86 20.18 22.05 10.33
C GLY A 86 18.90 21.91 11.16
N LEU A 87 17.74 21.77 10.51
CA LEU A 87 16.46 21.52 11.18
C LEU A 87 16.32 20.04 11.52
N THR A 88 15.57 19.72 12.56
CA THR A 88 15.20 18.32 12.82
C THR A 88 14.22 17.82 11.75
N ILE A 89 14.22 16.49 11.48
CA ILE A 89 13.29 15.86 10.53
C ILE A 89 11.83 16.23 10.85
N THR A 90 11.48 16.29 12.14
CA THR A 90 10.14 16.69 12.57
C THR A 90 9.82 18.13 12.19
N GLN A 91 10.75 19.06 12.36
CA GLN A 91 10.55 20.46 11.94
C GLN A 91 10.42 20.58 10.43
N VAL A 92 11.23 19.83 9.65
CA VAL A 92 11.10 19.76 8.19
C VAL A 92 9.71 19.27 7.82
N ASN A 93 9.26 18.16 8.36
CA ASN A 93 7.93 17.61 8.04
C ASN A 93 6.80 18.54 8.46
N LEU A 94 6.86 19.17 9.61
CA LEU A 94 5.84 20.12 10.07
C LEU A 94 5.75 21.36 9.19
N SER A 95 6.87 21.83 8.62
CA SER A 95 6.89 23.01 7.76
C SER A 95 6.06 22.86 6.47
N HIS A 96 6.03 21.63 5.91
CA HIS A 96 5.26 21.37 4.68
C HIS A 96 4.00 20.52 4.90
N ALA A 97 3.74 20.04 6.13
CA ALA A 97 2.59 19.21 6.44
C ALA A 97 1.23 19.81 5.98
N PRO A 98 0.92 21.10 6.22
CA PRO A 98 -0.34 21.69 5.78
C PRO A 98 -0.52 21.60 4.25
N TYR A 99 0.54 21.87 3.51
CA TYR A 99 0.51 21.82 2.04
C TYR A 99 0.34 20.39 1.53
N SER A 100 1.03 19.43 2.14
CA SER A 100 0.92 18.01 1.80
C SER A 100 -0.48 17.46 2.11
N MET A 101 -1.08 17.86 3.23
CA MET A 101 -2.44 17.45 3.57
C MET A 101 -3.47 18.05 2.60
N ILE A 102 -3.34 19.33 2.24
CA ILE A 102 -4.21 19.98 1.27
C ILE A 102 -4.07 19.31 -0.10
N ALA A 103 -2.85 19.04 -0.55
CA ALA A 103 -2.60 18.37 -1.83
C ALA A 103 -3.20 16.95 -1.85
N GLY A 104 -3.05 16.19 -0.77
CA GLY A 104 -3.67 14.87 -0.62
C GLY A 104 -5.20 14.93 -0.64
N ALA A 105 -5.79 15.91 0.04
CA ALA A 105 -7.23 16.12 0.04
C ALA A 105 -7.76 16.50 -1.36
N ILE A 106 -7.08 17.41 -2.05
CA ILE A 106 -7.43 17.79 -3.43
C ILE A 106 -7.34 16.56 -4.34
N GLY A 107 -6.27 15.76 -4.24
CA GLY A 107 -6.11 14.53 -5.00
C GLY A 107 -7.25 13.54 -4.79
N ALA A 108 -7.66 13.32 -3.54
CA ALA A 108 -8.79 12.44 -3.20
C ALA A 108 -10.12 12.97 -3.78
N VAL A 109 -10.36 14.27 -3.70
CA VAL A 109 -11.57 14.91 -4.25
C VAL A 109 -11.59 14.82 -5.78
N VAL A 110 -10.50 15.19 -6.45
CA VAL A 110 -10.38 15.13 -7.92
C VAL A 110 -10.57 13.71 -8.41
N LEU A 111 -9.93 12.72 -7.79
CA LEU A 111 -10.11 11.32 -8.17
C LEU A 111 -11.55 10.85 -8.01
N THR A 112 -12.22 11.29 -6.94
CA THR A 112 -13.63 10.98 -6.71
C THR A 112 -14.51 11.59 -7.79
N ILE A 113 -14.28 12.85 -8.16
CA ILE A 113 -15.01 13.53 -9.23
C ILE A 113 -14.78 12.80 -10.56
N LEU A 114 -13.55 12.46 -10.90
CA LEU A 114 -13.21 11.70 -12.11
C LEU A 114 -13.95 10.35 -12.15
N ALA A 115 -13.96 9.62 -11.03
CA ALA A 115 -14.66 8.34 -10.93
C ALA A 115 -16.16 8.49 -11.15
N LEU A 116 -16.77 9.61 -10.76
CA LEU A 116 -18.16 9.93 -11.02
C LEU A 116 -18.42 10.27 -12.49
N VAL A 117 -17.58 11.13 -13.06
CA VAL A 117 -17.69 11.56 -14.47
C VAL A 117 -17.52 10.37 -15.41
N PHE A 118 -16.55 9.50 -15.15
CA PHE A 118 -16.31 8.30 -15.96
C PHE A 118 -17.21 7.11 -15.61
N LYS A 119 -18.12 7.28 -14.65
CA LYS A 119 -19.04 6.22 -14.19
C LYS A 119 -18.30 4.95 -13.74
N ASP A 120 -17.20 5.12 -13.04
CA ASP A 120 -16.35 4.02 -12.57
C ASP A 120 -16.94 3.26 -11.37
N TYR A 121 -18.20 3.56 -11.01
CA TYR A 121 -19.02 2.82 -10.04
C TYR A 121 -20.16 2.12 -10.77
N GLY A 122 -20.33 0.82 -10.55
CA GLY A 122 -21.46 0.13 -11.15
C GLY A 122 -21.53 -1.36 -10.84
N GLU A 123 -22.75 -1.88 -10.91
CA GLU A 123 -23.01 -3.32 -10.76
C GLU A 123 -22.32 -4.16 -11.86
N GLN A 124 -22.05 -3.58 -13.02
CA GLN A 124 -21.32 -4.24 -14.09
C GLN A 124 -19.88 -4.58 -13.67
N HIS A 125 -19.18 -3.64 -13.02
CA HIS A 125 -17.80 -3.86 -12.51
C HIS A 125 -17.79 -4.87 -11.37
N ARG A 126 -18.80 -4.81 -10.49
CA ARG A 126 -19.00 -5.77 -9.41
C ARG A 126 -19.23 -7.18 -9.93
N LYS A 127 -20.15 -7.33 -10.90
CA LYS A 127 -20.46 -8.64 -11.50
C LYS A 127 -19.25 -9.23 -12.21
N ALA A 128 -18.50 -8.41 -12.95
CA ALA A 128 -17.28 -8.83 -13.62
C ALA A 128 -16.25 -9.35 -12.61
N TYR A 129 -16.03 -8.61 -11.52
CA TYR A 129 -15.12 -9.04 -10.45
C TYR A 129 -15.53 -10.34 -9.77
N LEU A 130 -16.82 -10.49 -9.46
CA LEU A 130 -17.34 -11.72 -8.84
C LEU A 130 -17.26 -12.93 -9.78
N ALA A 131 -17.39 -12.72 -11.07
CA ALA A 131 -17.20 -13.77 -12.09
C ALA A 131 -15.73 -14.19 -12.16
N GLU A 132 -14.81 -13.22 -12.18
CA GLU A 132 -13.35 -13.43 -12.15
C GLU A 132 -12.92 -14.23 -10.90
N GLN A 133 -13.48 -13.89 -9.73
CA GLN A 133 -13.20 -14.63 -8.49
C GLN A 133 -13.66 -16.09 -8.55
N LYS A 134 -14.87 -16.36 -9.04
CA LYS A 134 -15.37 -17.73 -9.19
C LYS A 134 -14.49 -18.55 -10.12
N GLU A 135 -14.03 -17.98 -11.21
CA GLU A 135 -13.13 -18.65 -12.14
C GLU A 135 -11.75 -18.89 -11.51
N SER A 136 -11.25 -17.97 -10.70
CA SER A 136 -10.00 -18.10 -9.96
C SER A 136 -10.08 -19.15 -8.85
N GLU A 137 -11.19 -19.21 -8.11
CA GLU A 137 -11.41 -20.25 -7.08
C GLU A 137 -11.41 -21.65 -7.69
N ILE A 138 -11.92 -21.82 -8.91
CA ILE A 138 -11.89 -23.11 -9.62
C ILE A 138 -10.45 -23.49 -10.03
N LYS A 139 -9.59 -22.52 -10.32
CA LYS A 139 -8.17 -22.74 -10.71
C LYS A 139 -7.23 -22.95 -9.53
N VAL A 140 -7.52 -22.42 -8.34
CA VAL A 140 -6.64 -22.45 -7.15
C VAL A 140 -6.62 -23.82 -6.46
N VAL A 141 -7.46 -24.76 -6.86
CA VAL A 141 -7.50 -26.13 -6.26
C VAL A 141 -6.31 -27.01 -6.66
N GLU A 142 -5.48 -26.63 -7.63
CA GLU A 142 -4.27 -27.36 -7.99
C GLU A 142 -2.98 -26.65 -7.53
N GLY A 143 -2.53 -27.03 -6.32
CA GLY A 143 -1.11 -26.90 -5.95
C GLY A 143 -0.59 -25.52 -5.55
N VAL A 144 -1.13 -24.94 -4.47
CA VAL A 144 -0.41 -23.84 -3.80
C VAL A 144 0.87 -24.39 -3.18
N ASN A 145 2.01 -24.10 -3.80
CA ASN A 145 3.30 -24.42 -3.21
C ASN A 145 3.57 -23.43 -2.07
N VAL A 146 3.44 -23.90 -0.84
CA VAL A 146 3.62 -23.10 0.38
C VAL A 146 4.97 -22.38 0.42
N LEU A 147 6.01 -22.96 -0.19
CA LEU A 147 7.34 -22.36 -0.28
C LEU A 147 7.32 -21.06 -1.09
N TYR A 148 6.62 -21.02 -2.23
CA TYR A 148 6.48 -19.78 -3.02
C TYR A 148 5.61 -18.74 -2.31
N ALA A 149 4.60 -19.17 -1.56
CA ALA A 149 3.78 -18.25 -0.77
C ALA A 149 4.57 -17.56 0.36
N LEU A 150 5.64 -18.19 0.85
CA LEU A 150 6.52 -17.64 1.87
C LEU A 150 7.69 -16.79 1.31
N ALA A 151 7.95 -16.84 0.00
CA ALA A 151 9.06 -16.11 -0.62
C ALA A 151 9.06 -14.60 -0.30
N PRO A 152 7.91 -13.86 -0.29
CA PRO A 152 7.89 -12.45 0.08
C PRO A 152 8.29 -12.16 1.54
N LEU A 153 8.25 -13.16 2.41
CA LEU A 153 8.62 -13.01 3.81
C LEU A 153 10.14 -13.14 4.04
N ILE A 154 10.88 -13.71 3.08
CA ILE A 154 12.33 -13.93 3.21
C ILE A 154 13.09 -12.62 3.49
N PRO A 155 12.91 -11.52 2.71
CA PRO A 155 13.59 -10.26 3.00
C PRO A 155 13.26 -9.70 4.37
N LEU A 156 11.98 -9.84 4.78
CA LEU A 156 11.52 -9.35 6.08
C LEU A 156 12.20 -10.11 7.23
N VAL A 157 12.26 -11.44 7.14
CA VAL A 157 12.91 -12.29 8.14
C VAL A 157 14.40 -11.94 8.26
N ILE A 158 15.11 -11.76 7.13
CA ILE A 158 16.52 -11.38 7.11
C ILE A 158 16.72 -10.03 7.80
N LEU A 159 15.89 -9.04 7.51
CA LEU A 159 15.99 -7.70 8.10
C LEU A 159 15.67 -7.69 9.59
N VAL A 160 14.68 -8.49 10.02
CA VAL A 160 14.34 -8.62 11.45
C VAL A 160 15.50 -9.26 12.22
N ILE A 161 16.08 -10.34 11.70
CA ILE A 161 17.25 -11.00 12.34
C ILE A 161 18.44 -10.03 12.37
N GLY A 162 18.73 -9.36 11.26
CA GLY A 162 19.84 -8.40 11.15
C GLY A 162 19.69 -7.15 12.02
N GLY A 163 18.44 -6.77 12.37
CA GLY A 163 18.15 -5.63 13.25
C GLY A 163 18.05 -5.98 14.74
N THR A 164 18.17 -7.24 15.12
CA THR A 164 18.02 -7.71 16.50
C THR A 164 19.35 -8.23 17.08
N SER A 165 19.38 -8.49 18.38
CA SER A 165 20.53 -9.15 19.05
C SER A 165 20.84 -10.56 18.52
N LEU A 166 19.95 -11.16 17.73
CA LEU A 166 20.17 -12.47 17.09
C LEU A 166 21.33 -12.47 16.09
N GLN A 167 21.70 -11.30 15.56
CA GLN A 167 22.90 -11.15 14.70
C GLN A 167 24.22 -11.50 15.40
N GLN A 168 24.24 -11.57 16.75
CA GLN A 168 25.42 -11.95 17.53
C GLN A 168 25.61 -13.47 17.61
N VAL A 169 24.65 -14.25 17.16
CA VAL A 169 24.74 -15.71 17.11
C VAL A 169 25.70 -16.11 16.00
N PRO A 170 26.71 -16.96 16.28
CA PRO A 170 27.63 -17.45 15.26
C PRO A 170 26.87 -18.10 14.09
N GLY A 171 27.21 -17.68 12.86
CA GLY A 171 26.56 -18.16 11.65
C GLY A 171 25.42 -17.29 11.12
N LEU A 172 24.95 -16.26 11.85
CA LEU A 172 23.94 -15.30 11.39
C LEU A 172 24.52 -13.92 11.02
N GLU A 173 25.86 -13.80 11.00
CA GLU A 173 26.55 -12.53 10.70
C GLU A 173 26.24 -11.98 9.30
N TRP A 174 25.93 -12.87 8.35
CA TRP A 174 25.55 -12.51 6.99
C TRP A 174 24.21 -11.75 6.90
N THR A 175 23.38 -11.80 7.95
CA THR A 175 22.12 -11.04 8.00
C THR A 175 22.32 -9.54 8.23
N LYS A 176 23.56 -9.10 8.54
CA LYS A 176 23.96 -7.69 8.64
C LYS A 176 24.05 -7.05 7.25
N MET A 177 22.98 -7.13 6.50
CA MET A 177 22.90 -6.52 5.18
C MET A 177 21.88 -5.39 5.17
N GLY A 178 22.05 -4.47 4.25
CA GLY A 178 21.08 -3.38 4.04
C GLY A 178 19.80 -3.87 3.38
N VAL A 179 18.76 -3.03 3.43
CA VAL A 179 17.47 -3.31 2.79
C VAL A 179 17.59 -3.71 1.32
N PRO A 180 18.44 -3.04 0.48
CA PRO A 180 18.58 -3.42 -0.93
C PRO A 180 19.06 -4.86 -1.13
N GLN A 181 20.05 -5.30 -0.33
CA GLN A 181 20.61 -6.64 -0.43
C GLN A 181 19.57 -7.71 -0.01
N ALA A 182 18.84 -7.47 1.09
CA ALA A 182 17.79 -8.37 1.54
C ALA A 182 16.65 -8.50 0.51
N MET A 183 16.26 -7.39 -0.12
CA MET A 183 15.25 -7.37 -1.18
C MET A 183 15.71 -8.11 -2.43
N LEU A 184 17.01 -8.00 -2.78
CA LEU A 184 17.59 -8.72 -3.94
C LEU A 184 17.54 -10.24 -3.71
N ILE A 185 17.84 -10.71 -2.51
CA ILE A 185 17.73 -12.12 -2.15
C ILE A 185 16.27 -12.59 -2.28
N GLY A 186 15.32 -11.80 -1.76
CA GLY A 186 13.90 -12.10 -1.90
C GLY A 186 13.43 -12.19 -3.36
N ALA A 187 13.95 -11.31 -4.23
CA ALA A 187 13.62 -11.30 -5.66
C ALA A 187 14.22 -12.50 -6.43
N ILE A 188 15.34 -13.06 -5.98
CA ILE A 188 15.93 -14.26 -6.59
C ILE A 188 15.16 -15.52 -6.23
N TYR A 189 14.55 -15.55 -5.04
CA TYR A 189 13.79 -16.71 -4.56
C TYR A 189 12.31 -16.73 -4.95
N GLY A 190 11.74 -15.57 -5.32
CA GLY A 190 10.34 -15.40 -5.72
C GLY A 190 10.15 -15.41 -7.21
#